data_44e340179fcf5175d1da72f5cc009d04
#
_entry.id   44e340179fcf5175d1da72f5cc009d04
#
_cell.length_a   1.000
_cell.length_b   1.000
_cell.length_c   1.000
_cell.angle_alpha   90.00
_cell.angle_beta   90.00
_cell.angle_gamma   90.00
#
_symmetry.space_group_name_H-M   'P 1'
#
loop_
_entity.id
_entity.type
_entity.pdbx_description
1 polymer ?
#
loop_
_entity_poly.entity_id
_entity_poly.type
_entity_poly.pdbx_seq_one_letter_code
_entity_poly.pdbx_strand_id
1 'polypeptide(L)'
;MLYIAKDVYPYRALKYGHSVYTIWMGGFNGSIYASLFYLLVPLLAAIPMADTWLSDRQSGYYQFVQTRNKTKQYFRGLYVCNFTAGGLVTIFPLAINLYACFLLVPDEKPDLILWDTHTVSLYGKETLFPSVFYDYPLLHICLFLFFAFCIGGLLAGVALALSGLLKNIFMVWVSVFVLNYLYESLVGIVCKNGAATYYPLTYAHQVAPLGEMELSVMVTLMILLLGITIIGMCWGAKRHELD
;
A
#
# COMPACT_ATOMS: atom_id res chain seq x y z
N MET A 1 -16.32 -6.92 -5.46
CA MET A 1 -17.53 -7.77 -5.62
C MET A 1 -17.30 -9.24 -5.20
N LEU A 2 -16.30 -9.97 -5.74
CA LEU A 2 -16.08 -11.38 -5.39
C LEU A 2 -15.75 -11.58 -3.90
N TYR A 3 -14.93 -10.73 -3.30
CA TYR A 3 -14.63 -10.75 -1.86
C TYR A 3 -15.92 -10.63 -1.03
N ILE A 4 -16.75 -9.62 -1.33
CA ILE A 4 -18.02 -9.39 -0.63
C ILE A 4 -18.95 -10.61 -0.74
N ALA A 5 -19.08 -11.19 -1.92
CA ALA A 5 -20.00 -12.29 -2.15
C ALA A 5 -19.57 -13.60 -1.47
N LYS A 6 -18.26 -13.89 -1.41
CA LYS A 6 -17.75 -15.16 -0.89
C LYS A 6 -17.26 -15.08 0.56
N ASP A 7 -16.62 -13.98 0.93
CA ASP A 7 -15.94 -13.88 2.23
C ASP A 7 -16.71 -13.03 3.24
N VAL A 8 -17.53 -12.07 2.80
CA VAL A 8 -18.30 -11.20 3.71
C VAL A 8 -19.73 -11.67 3.88
N TYR A 9 -20.42 -11.98 2.79
CA TYR A 9 -21.83 -12.33 2.81
C TYR A 9 -22.23 -13.54 3.69
N PRO A 10 -21.42 -14.62 3.82
CA PRO A 10 -21.72 -15.73 4.73
C PRO A 10 -21.79 -15.31 6.21
N TYR A 11 -21.05 -14.27 6.61
CA TYR A 11 -20.97 -13.82 8.01
C TYR A 11 -22.09 -12.85 8.42
N ARG A 12 -22.95 -12.41 7.49
CA ARG A 12 -24.02 -11.43 7.74
C ARG A 12 -25.00 -11.81 8.85
N ALA A 13 -25.18 -13.08 9.11
CA ALA A 13 -26.11 -13.60 10.13
C ALA A 13 -25.42 -14.05 11.43
N LEU A 14 -24.08 -14.02 11.48
CA LEU A 14 -23.33 -14.43 12.66
C LEU A 14 -23.26 -13.28 13.66
N LYS A 15 -23.75 -13.56 14.87
CA LYS A 15 -23.88 -12.58 15.94
C LYS A 15 -22.63 -12.44 16.82
N TYR A 16 -21.74 -13.44 16.81
CA TYR A 16 -20.55 -13.47 17.66
C TYR A 16 -19.30 -13.85 16.85
N GLY A 17 -18.18 -13.21 17.16
CA GLY A 17 -16.88 -13.54 16.58
C GLY A 17 -16.58 -12.93 15.20
N HIS A 18 -17.56 -12.29 14.56
CA HIS A 18 -17.37 -11.63 13.26
C HIS A 18 -17.99 -10.25 13.27
N SER A 19 -17.17 -9.21 13.17
CA SER A 19 -17.62 -7.84 13.01
C SER A 19 -17.02 -7.19 11.76
N VAL A 20 -17.55 -6.04 11.40
CA VAL A 20 -16.99 -5.22 10.30
C VAL A 20 -15.49 -5.01 10.46
N TYR A 21 -15.04 -4.80 11.70
CA TYR A 21 -13.64 -4.48 12.02
C TYR A 21 -12.63 -5.59 11.74
N THR A 22 -13.09 -6.82 11.52
CA THR A 22 -12.25 -7.98 11.23
C THR A 22 -12.44 -8.57 9.85
N ILE A 23 -13.62 -8.41 9.26
CA ILE A 23 -13.95 -9.05 7.97
C ILE A 23 -13.55 -8.16 6.78
N TRP A 24 -13.49 -6.82 6.95
CA TRP A 24 -12.97 -5.99 5.87
C TRP A 24 -11.55 -6.45 5.48
N MET A 25 -10.97 -6.02 4.39
CA MET A 25 -9.68 -6.53 3.87
C MET A 25 -8.47 -6.31 4.80
N GLY A 26 -8.68 -6.42 6.11
CA GLY A 26 -7.67 -6.18 7.14
C GLY A 26 -6.68 -7.33 7.41
N GLY A 27 -6.89 -8.50 6.82
CA GLY A 27 -5.97 -9.64 6.95
C GLY A 27 -6.37 -10.70 8.00
N PHE A 28 -7.42 -10.48 8.81
CA PHE A 28 -7.84 -11.44 9.84
C PHE A 28 -8.36 -12.77 9.31
N ASN A 29 -8.97 -12.79 8.15
CA ASN A 29 -9.65 -13.97 7.61
C ASN A 29 -8.82 -14.74 6.58
N GLY A 30 -7.57 -14.34 6.30
CA GLY A 30 -6.68 -15.03 5.36
C GLY A 30 -7.25 -15.22 3.95
N SER A 31 -8.16 -14.33 3.53
CA SER A 31 -8.83 -14.45 2.24
C SER A 31 -7.86 -14.37 1.07
N ILE A 32 -8.02 -15.29 0.11
CA ILE A 32 -7.24 -15.28 -1.14
C ILE A 32 -7.43 -13.98 -1.92
N TYR A 33 -8.61 -13.35 -1.84
CA TYR A 33 -8.89 -12.08 -2.52
C TYR A 33 -8.13 -10.91 -1.90
N ALA A 34 -8.01 -10.90 -0.57
CA ALA A 34 -7.19 -9.92 0.14
C ALA A 34 -5.71 -10.09 -0.24
N SER A 35 -5.20 -11.33 -0.21
CA SER A 35 -3.81 -11.64 -0.57
C SER A 35 -3.50 -11.23 -2.01
N LEU A 36 -4.38 -11.53 -2.96
CA LEU A 36 -4.23 -11.11 -4.36
C LEU A 36 -4.27 -9.59 -4.54
N PHE A 37 -5.16 -8.90 -3.81
CA PHE A 37 -5.22 -7.44 -3.85
C PHE A 37 -3.90 -6.82 -3.41
N TYR A 38 -3.40 -7.19 -2.23
CA TYR A 38 -2.15 -6.64 -1.71
C TYR A 38 -0.94 -7.02 -2.56
N LEU A 39 -0.91 -8.21 -3.15
CA LEU A 39 0.12 -8.59 -4.12
C LEU A 39 0.13 -7.64 -5.34
N LEU A 40 -1.05 -7.21 -5.80
CA LEU A 40 -1.18 -6.33 -6.97
C LEU A 40 -1.05 -4.84 -6.64
N VAL A 41 -1.06 -4.43 -5.37
CA VAL A 41 -0.95 -3.01 -4.97
C VAL A 41 0.22 -2.28 -5.64
N PRO A 42 1.46 -2.83 -5.73
CA PRO A 42 2.56 -2.11 -6.39
C PRO A 42 2.29 -1.81 -7.86
N LEU A 43 1.64 -2.75 -8.57
CA LEU A 43 1.23 -2.57 -9.95
C LEU A 43 0.11 -1.54 -10.08
N LEU A 44 -0.94 -1.68 -9.26
CA LEU A 44 -2.11 -0.78 -9.28
C LEU A 44 -1.73 0.66 -8.94
N ALA A 45 -0.83 0.86 -7.98
CA ALA A 45 -0.36 2.18 -7.58
C ALA A 45 0.46 2.87 -8.69
N ALA A 46 1.16 2.11 -9.55
CA ALA A 46 1.97 2.65 -10.62
C ALA A 46 1.16 3.09 -11.86
N ILE A 47 0.04 2.41 -12.15
CA ILE A 47 -0.75 2.62 -13.38
C ILE A 47 -1.21 4.07 -13.59
N PRO A 48 -1.70 4.82 -12.58
CA PRO A 48 -2.35 6.11 -12.85
C PRO A 48 -1.45 7.18 -13.45
N MET A 49 -0.22 7.34 -12.94
CA MET A 49 0.61 8.49 -13.29
C MET A 49 2.13 8.21 -13.31
N ALA A 50 2.57 6.98 -13.06
CA ALA A 50 4.01 6.71 -12.97
C ALA A 50 4.75 6.85 -14.30
N ASP A 51 4.06 6.71 -15.41
CA ASP A 51 4.60 6.86 -16.77
C ASP A 51 4.59 8.31 -17.29
N THR A 52 4.01 9.25 -16.55
CA THR A 52 3.85 10.65 -17.01
C THR A 52 5.18 11.27 -17.40
N TRP A 53 6.25 11.09 -16.61
CA TRP A 53 7.57 11.62 -16.98
C TRP A 53 8.13 11.02 -18.26
N LEU A 54 7.94 9.71 -18.48
CA LEU A 54 8.34 9.05 -19.72
C LEU A 54 7.53 9.61 -20.92
N SER A 55 6.22 9.74 -20.76
CA SER A 55 5.33 10.30 -21.79
C SER A 55 5.66 11.73 -22.12
N ASP A 56 5.93 12.58 -21.14
CA ASP A 56 6.31 13.99 -21.33
C ASP A 56 7.64 14.13 -22.09
N ARG A 57 8.58 13.22 -21.87
CA ARG A 57 9.83 13.18 -22.64
C ARG A 57 9.61 12.72 -24.09
N GLN A 58 8.85 11.66 -24.28
CA GLN A 58 8.61 11.08 -25.60
C GLN A 58 7.82 12.02 -26.51
N SER A 59 6.89 12.81 -25.92
CA SER A 59 6.11 13.82 -26.65
C SER A 59 6.84 15.14 -26.87
N GLY A 60 8.02 15.34 -26.26
CA GLY A 60 8.73 16.62 -26.26
C GLY A 60 8.13 17.69 -25.34
N TYR A 61 7.05 17.38 -24.62
CA TYR A 61 6.39 18.33 -23.71
C TYR A 61 7.32 18.81 -22.60
N TYR A 62 8.22 17.96 -22.12
CA TYR A 62 9.20 18.30 -21.10
C TYR A 62 10.08 19.50 -21.51
N GLN A 63 10.47 19.62 -22.79
CA GLN A 63 11.26 20.76 -23.30
C GLN A 63 10.48 22.07 -23.19
N PHE A 64 9.17 22.05 -23.49
CA PHE A 64 8.34 23.27 -23.35
C PHE A 64 8.15 23.66 -21.88
N VAL A 65 8.06 22.71 -20.98
CA VAL A 65 7.95 22.97 -19.53
C VAL A 65 9.23 23.62 -19.00
N GLN A 66 10.41 23.18 -19.45
CA GLN A 66 11.69 23.73 -19.03
C GLN A 66 11.87 25.22 -19.41
N THR A 67 11.28 25.64 -20.52
CA THR A 67 11.35 27.08 -20.94
C THR A 67 10.51 28.02 -20.09
N ARG A 68 9.47 27.48 -19.39
CA ARG A 68 8.49 28.29 -18.64
C ARG A 68 8.60 28.12 -17.13
N ASN A 69 9.03 26.94 -16.65
CA ASN A 69 9.07 26.60 -15.24
C ASN A 69 10.45 26.09 -14.82
N LYS A 70 10.79 26.32 -13.54
CA LYS A 70 12.00 25.72 -12.97
C LYS A 70 11.83 24.20 -12.90
N THR A 71 12.80 23.44 -13.37
CA THR A 71 12.83 21.97 -13.36
C THR A 71 12.42 21.36 -12.02
N LYS A 72 12.88 21.95 -10.90
CA LYS A 72 12.50 21.50 -9.54
C LYS A 72 11.00 21.59 -9.24
N GLN A 73 10.31 22.62 -9.74
CA GLN A 73 8.87 22.79 -9.53
C GLN A 73 8.07 21.74 -10.31
N TYR A 74 8.49 21.45 -11.55
CA TYR A 74 7.89 20.39 -12.35
C TYR A 74 7.96 19.03 -11.64
N PHE A 75 9.17 18.59 -11.24
CA PHE A 75 9.32 17.30 -10.57
C PHE A 75 8.60 17.23 -9.23
N ARG A 76 8.55 18.33 -8.47
CA ARG A 76 7.80 18.37 -7.23
C ARG A 76 6.30 18.21 -7.47
N GLY A 77 5.74 18.90 -8.44
CA GLY A 77 4.34 18.77 -8.82
C GLY A 77 4.01 17.36 -9.30
N LEU A 78 4.85 16.82 -10.19
CA LEU A 78 4.70 15.48 -10.73
C LEU A 78 4.72 14.41 -9.62
N TYR A 79 5.66 14.53 -8.66
CA TYR A 79 5.74 13.62 -7.52
C TYR A 79 4.50 13.67 -6.65
N VAL A 80 4.03 14.87 -6.27
CA VAL A 80 2.85 15.04 -5.42
C VAL A 80 1.60 14.47 -6.11
N CYS A 81 1.39 14.76 -7.38
CA CYS A 81 0.27 14.21 -8.15
C CYS A 81 0.33 12.68 -8.25
N ASN A 82 1.52 12.13 -8.57
CA ASN A 82 1.70 10.69 -8.67
C ASN A 82 1.54 9.98 -7.31
N PHE A 83 2.08 10.55 -6.24
CA PHE A 83 1.92 10.03 -4.87
C PHE A 83 0.44 9.99 -4.46
N THR A 84 -0.29 11.09 -4.68
CA THR A 84 -1.72 11.14 -4.34
C THR A 84 -2.55 10.19 -5.20
N ALA A 85 -2.28 10.09 -6.49
CA ALA A 85 -2.97 9.18 -7.39
C ALA A 85 -2.73 7.71 -7.01
N GLY A 86 -1.48 7.30 -6.77
CA GLY A 86 -1.14 5.95 -6.33
C GLY A 86 -1.73 5.59 -4.97
N GLY A 87 -1.69 6.52 -4.01
CA GLY A 87 -2.32 6.35 -2.71
C GLY A 87 -3.84 6.20 -2.82
N LEU A 88 -4.51 7.05 -3.60
CA LEU A 88 -5.96 6.98 -3.81
C LEU A 88 -6.39 5.66 -4.45
N VAL A 89 -5.69 5.19 -5.48
CA VAL A 89 -6.00 3.90 -6.13
C VAL A 89 -5.83 2.73 -5.15
N THR A 90 -4.90 2.83 -4.22
CA THR A 90 -4.70 1.81 -3.19
C THR A 90 -5.83 1.80 -2.17
N ILE A 91 -6.27 2.96 -1.66
CA ILE A 91 -7.30 3.01 -0.61
C ILE A 91 -8.73 2.90 -1.15
N PHE A 92 -8.99 3.29 -2.40
CA PHE A 92 -10.34 3.32 -2.95
C PHE A 92 -11.04 1.95 -2.93
N PRO A 93 -10.42 0.83 -3.37
CA PRO A 93 -11.02 -0.50 -3.25
C PRO A 93 -11.24 -0.92 -1.79
N LEU A 94 -10.30 -0.56 -0.89
CA LEU A 94 -10.41 -0.87 0.54
C LEU A 94 -11.58 -0.11 1.17
N ALA A 95 -11.74 1.18 0.85
CA ALA A 95 -12.84 2.00 1.34
C ALA A 95 -14.22 1.52 0.86
N ILE A 96 -14.33 1.14 -0.43
CA ILE A 96 -15.57 0.55 -0.96
C ILE A 96 -15.88 -0.77 -0.25
N ASN A 97 -14.87 -1.60 -0.05
CA ASN A 97 -15.05 -2.87 0.63
C ASN A 97 -15.47 -2.68 2.09
N LEU A 98 -14.85 -1.74 2.80
CA LEU A 98 -15.21 -1.38 4.17
C LEU A 98 -16.67 -0.89 4.23
N TYR A 99 -17.07 0.01 3.33
CA TYR A 99 -18.46 0.49 3.24
C TYR A 99 -19.45 -0.67 3.02
N ALA A 100 -19.12 -1.60 2.14
CA ALA A 100 -19.96 -2.78 1.90
C ALA A 100 -20.01 -3.71 3.12
N CYS A 101 -18.93 -3.84 3.89
CA CYS A 101 -18.93 -4.59 5.13
C CYS A 101 -19.88 -3.96 6.18
N PHE A 102 -19.89 -2.64 6.32
CA PHE A 102 -20.85 -1.94 7.20
C PHE A 102 -22.32 -2.14 6.82
N LEU A 103 -22.62 -2.40 5.53
CA LEU A 103 -23.98 -2.70 5.09
C LEU A 103 -24.41 -4.16 5.34
N LEU A 104 -23.48 -5.08 5.46
CA LEU A 104 -23.76 -6.53 5.45
C LEU A 104 -23.50 -7.24 6.79
N VAL A 105 -22.62 -6.70 7.63
CA VAL A 105 -22.12 -7.34 8.83
C VAL A 105 -22.44 -6.47 10.05
N PRO A 106 -22.76 -7.07 11.23
CA PRO A 106 -23.00 -6.32 12.45
C PRO A 106 -21.81 -5.44 12.86
N ASP A 107 -22.10 -4.22 13.30
CA ASP A 107 -21.13 -3.29 13.86
C ASP A 107 -20.96 -3.55 15.38
N GLU A 108 -20.37 -4.67 15.74
CA GLU A 108 -20.07 -5.00 17.13
C GLU A 108 -18.61 -4.67 17.44
N LYS A 109 -18.38 -4.00 18.58
CA LYS A 109 -17.00 -3.72 19.02
C LYS A 109 -16.27 -5.02 19.31
N PRO A 110 -15.00 -5.13 18.91
CA PRO A 110 -14.18 -6.27 19.26
C PRO A 110 -14.03 -6.35 20.79
N ASP A 111 -14.39 -7.50 21.35
CA ASP A 111 -14.24 -7.79 22.79
C ASP A 111 -13.08 -8.76 22.99
N LEU A 112 -12.24 -8.45 23.96
CA LEU A 112 -11.02 -9.21 24.26
C LEU A 112 -11.33 -10.66 24.65
N ILE A 113 -12.45 -10.90 25.32
CA ILE A 113 -12.81 -12.21 25.88
C ILE A 113 -13.51 -13.10 24.83
N LEU A 114 -14.41 -12.53 24.04
CA LEU A 114 -15.18 -13.26 23.04
C LEU A 114 -14.39 -13.53 21.75
N TRP A 115 -13.36 -12.73 21.48
CA TRP A 115 -12.56 -12.80 20.26
C TRP A 115 -11.42 -13.81 20.35
N ASP A 116 -10.95 -14.11 21.55
CA ASP A 116 -9.84 -15.03 21.80
C ASP A 116 -10.18 -16.50 21.45
N THR A 117 -11.46 -16.82 21.26
CA THR A 117 -11.89 -18.16 20.84
C THR A 117 -11.86 -18.42 19.34
N HIS A 118 -11.79 -17.36 18.51
CA HIS A 118 -11.84 -17.47 17.04
C HIS A 118 -10.79 -16.65 16.29
N THR A 119 -10.05 -15.77 16.96
CA THR A 119 -8.99 -14.97 16.36
C THR A 119 -7.81 -14.87 17.30
N VAL A 120 -6.61 -14.75 16.74
CA VAL A 120 -5.38 -14.55 17.50
C VAL A 120 -5.49 -13.26 18.32
N SER A 121 -5.14 -13.31 19.60
CA SER A 121 -5.09 -12.12 20.45
C SER A 121 -4.15 -11.08 19.86
N LEU A 122 -4.67 -9.90 19.50
CA LEU A 122 -3.88 -8.81 18.92
C LEU A 122 -2.93 -8.11 19.89
N TYR A 123 -2.86 -8.55 21.16
CA TYR A 123 -1.85 -8.07 22.13
C TYR A 123 -0.45 -8.61 21.87
N GLY A 124 -0.30 -9.60 20.96
CA GLY A 124 0.98 -9.86 20.31
C GLY A 124 1.40 -8.69 19.41
N LYS A 125 2.57 -8.74 18.84
CA LYS A 125 3.07 -7.72 17.91
C LYS A 125 2.49 -7.84 16.49
N GLU A 126 1.30 -8.39 16.35
CA GLU A 126 0.66 -8.68 15.06
C GLU A 126 0.01 -7.46 14.42
N THR A 127 -0.28 -6.42 15.24
CA THR A 127 -0.78 -5.13 14.77
C THR A 127 -0.09 -3.98 15.48
N LEU A 128 -0.09 -2.81 14.81
CA LEU A 128 0.32 -1.57 15.46
C LEU A 128 -0.86 -1.02 16.28
N PHE A 129 -0.57 -0.56 17.49
CA PHE A 129 -1.56 0.09 18.39
C PHE A 129 -2.76 -0.80 18.76
N PRO A 130 -2.55 -1.99 19.36
CA PRO A 130 -3.64 -2.91 19.71
C PRO A 130 -4.67 -2.29 20.68
N SER A 131 -4.28 -1.40 21.59
CA SER A 131 -5.21 -0.68 22.47
C SER A 131 -6.21 0.17 21.68
N VAL A 132 -5.78 0.82 20.60
CA VAL A 132 -6.66 1.61 19.73
C VAL A 132 -7.67 0.71 19.01
N PHE A 133 -7.28 -0.52 18.66
CA PHE A 133 -8.19 -1.47 18.02
C PHE A 133 -9.38 -1.83 18.93
N TYR A 134 -9.15 -2.07 20.21
CA TYR A 134 -10.21 -2.44 21.17
C TYR A 134 -11.02 -1.24 21.65
N ASP A 135 -10.38 -0.08 21.89
CA ASP A 135 -11.08 1.11 22.39
C ASP A 135 -11.81 1.87 21.27
N TYR A 136 -11.14 2.05 20.12
CA TYR A 136 -11.61 2.85 18.98
C TYR A 136 -11.36 2.14 17.65
N PRO A 137 -12.07 1.04 17.36
CA PRO A 137 -11.76 0.18 16.20
C PRO A 137 -11.88 0.91 14.85
N LEU A 138 -12.81 1.87 14.73
CA LEU A 138 -12.96 2.67 13.51
C LEU A 138 -11.75 3.59 13.30
N LEU A 139 -11.21 4.20 14.37
CA LEU A 139 -9.98 5.01 14.29
C LEU A 139 -8.79 4.14 13.85
N HIS A 140 -8.71 2.91 14.35
CA HIS A 140 -7.67 1.96 13.97
C HIS A 140 -7.74 1.63 12.47
N ILE A 141 -8.94 1.38 11.90
CA ILE A 141 -9.12 1.19 10.46
C ILE A 141 -8.67 2.44 9.67
N CYS A 142 -9.07 3.64 10.11
CA CYS A 142 -8.66 4.88 9.45
C CYS A 142 -7.14 5.06 9.45
N LEU A 143 -6.44 4.69 10.53
CA LEU A 143 -4.97 4.71 10.59
C LEU A 143 -4.35 3.76 9.56
N PHE A 144 -4.87 2.54 9.43
CA PHE A 144 -4.35 1.59 8.45
C PHE A 144 -4.69 1.96 7.00
N LEU A 145 -5.86 2.56 6.74
CA LEU A 145 -6.15 3.16 5.44
C LEU A 145 -5.15 4.29 5.11
N PHE A 146 -4.79 5.11 6.09
CA PHE A 146 -3.77 6.14 5.91
C PHE A 146 -2.38 5.53 5.63
N PHE A 147 -1.99 4.47 6.33
CA PHE A 147 -0.74 3.76 6.05
C PHE A 147 -0.74 3.14 4.65
N ALA A 148 -1.85 2.50 4.25
CA ALA A 148 -2.01 1.96 2.90
C ALA A 148 -1.90 3.07 1.82
N PHE A 149 -2.49 4.25 2.08
CA PHE A 149 -2.34 5.43 1.21
C PHE A 149 -0.87 5.85 1.07
N CYS A 150 -0.16 5.97 2.18
CA CYS A 150 1.24 6.36 2.17
C CYS A 150 2.12 5.34 1.44
N ILE A 151 1.92 4.05 1.71
CA ILE A 151 2.69 2.97 1.06
C ILE A 151 2.40 2.93 -0.44
N GLY A 152 1.13 2.98 -0.85
CA GLY A 152 0.75 3.03 -2.26
C GLY A 152 1.35 4.24 -2.98
N GLY A 153 1.29 5.41 -2.35
CA GLY A 153 1.90 6.64 -2.88
C GLY A 153 3.41 6.56 -3.02
N LEU A 154 4.11 5.96 -2.03
CA LEU A 154 5.56 5.76 -2.08
C LEU A 154 5.95 4.75 -3.18
N LEU A 155 5.23 3.66 -3.34
CA LEU A 155 5.46 2.69 -4.41
C LEU A 155 5.23 3.33 -5.80
N ALA A 156 4.18 4.13 -5.96
CA ALA A 156 3.99 4.93 -7.17
C ALA A 156 5.16 5.90 -7.41
N GLY A 157 5.70 6.49 -6.34
CA GLY A 157 6.89 7.34 -6.40
C GLY A 157 8.13 6.61 -6.93
N VAL A 158 8.35 5.37 -6.49
CA VAL A 158 9.44 4.52 -7.02
C VAL A 158 9.23 4.23 -8.51
N ALA A 159 7.99 3.93 -8.95
CA ALA A 159 7.67 3.72 -10.36
C ALA A 159 7.97 4.97 -11.21
N LEU A 160 7.59 6.15 -10.70
CA LEU A 160 7.89 7.42 -11.35
C LEU A 160 9.41 7.66 -11.48
N ALA A 161 10.19 7.34 -10.43
CA ALA A 161 11.64 7.45 -10.50
C ALA A 161 12.23 6.53 -11.57
N LEU A 162 11.71 5.30 -11.71
CA LEU A 162 12.13 4.34 -12.72
C LEU A 162 11.72 4.76 -14.15
N SER A 163 10.66 5.55 -14.31
CA SER A 163 10.23 6.05 -15.61
C SER A 163 11.29 6.92 -16.30
N GLY A 164 12.20 7.51 -15.50
CA GLY A 164 13.37 8.23 -16.00
C GLY A 164 14.41 7.33 -16.69
N LEU A 165 14.45 6.05 -16.36
CA LEU A 165 15.43 5.09 -16.84
C LEU A 165 14.89 4.18 -17.95
N LEU A 166 13.59 3.95 -17.94
CA LEU A 166 12.91 3.03 -18.84
C LEU A 166 12.43 3.74 -20.11
N LYS A 167 12.25 2.96 -21.18
CA LYS A 167 11.81 3.46 -22.50
C LYS A 167 10.38 3.05 -22.85
N ASN A 168 9.80 2.11 -22.09
CA ASN A 168 8.49 1.55 -22.37
C ASN A 168 7.57 1.74 -21.17
N ILE A 169 6.37 2.25 -21.40
CA ILE A 169 5.35 2.51 -20.38
C ILE A 169 5.00 1.23 -19.61
N PHE A 170 4.80 0.13 -20.32
CA PHE A 170 4.49 -1.16 -19.68
C PHE A 170 5.60 -1.61 -18.72
N MET A 171 6.86 -1.40 -19.09
CA MET A 171 7.99 -1.69 -18.19
C MET A 171 7.97 -0.83 -16.94
N VAL A 172 7.52 0.43 -17.02
CA VAL A 172 7.40 1.31 -15.84
C VAL A 172 6.39 0.73 -14.86
N TRP A 173 5.20 0.33 -15.32
CA TRP A 173 4.17 -0.22 -14.45
C TRP A 173 4.58 -1.52 -13.78
N VAL A 174 5.18 -2.43 -14.55
CA VAL A 174 5.59 -3.76 -14.05
C VAL A 174 6.84 -3.70 -13.18
N SER A 175 7.71 -2.70 -13.39
CA SER A 175 9.01 -2.63 -12.71
C SER A 175 8.90 -2.61 -11.19
N VAL A 176 7.96 -1.83 -10.64
CA VAL A 176 7.78 -1.74 -9.17
C VAL A 176 7.22 -3.03 -8.60
N PHE A 177 6.29 -3.68 -9.32
CA PHE A 177 5.78 -4.98 -8.93
C PHE A 177 6.92 -6.02 -8.85
N VAL A 178 7.74 -6.10 -9.88
CA VAL A 178 8.88 -7.04 -9.93
C VAL A 178 9.91 -6.71 -8.85
N LEU A 179 10.25 -5.44 -8.66
CA LEU A 179 11.21 -5.02 -7.65
C LEU A 179 10.71 -5.31 -6.23
N ASN A 180 9.43 -5.04 -5.94
CA ASN A 180 8.85 -5.36 -4.64
C ASN A 180 8.87 -6.87 -4.39
N TYR A 181 8.48 -7.67 -5.38
CA TYR A 181 8.50 -9.13 -5.28
C TYR A 181 9.92 -9.69 -5.09
N LEU A 182 10.90 -9.18 -5.83
CA LEU A 182 12.30 -9.55 -5.66
C LEU A 182 12.83 -9.15 -4.27
N TYR A 183 12.49 -7.96 -3.79
CA TYR A 183 12.85 -7.50 -2.45
C TYR A 183 12.29 -8.44 -1.38
N GLU A 184 10.99 -8.74 -1.42
CA GLU A 184 10.35 -9.65 -0.47
C GLU A 184 10.95 -11.06 -0.52
N SER A 185 11.27 -11.56 -1.72
CA SER A 185 11.93 -12.85 -1.89
C SER A 185 13.33 -12.87 -1.30
N LEU A 186 14.13 -11.83 -1.53
CA LEU A 186 15.47 -11.72 -0.96
C LEU A 186 15.44 -11.61 0.57
N VAL A 187 14.56 -10.79 1.12
CA VAL A 187 14.38 -10.67 2.57
C VAL A 187 13.90 -12.00 3.16
N GLY A 188 13.01 -12.72 2.48
CA GLY A 188 12.55 -14.05 2.90
C GLY A 188 13.68 -15.09 2.97
N ILE A 189 14.66 -15.03 2.07
CA ILE A 189 15.84 -15.91 2.08
C ILE A 189 16.79 -15.55 3.22
N VAL A 190 17.01 -14.25 3.48
CA VAL A 190 17.94 -13.75 4.50
C VAL A 190 17.36 -13.89 5.90
N CYS A 191 16.12 -13.47 6.09
CA CYS A 191 15.42 -13.46 7.38
C CYS A 191 14.46 -14.65 7.47
N LYS A 192 14.97 -15.86 7.64
CA LYS A 192 14.17 -17.11 7.65
C LYS A 192 12.94 -17.05 8.55
N ASN A 193 13.05 -16.42 9.73
CA ASN A 193 11.93 -16.19 10.65
C ASN A 193 11.67 -14.67 10.78
N GLY A 194 10.40 -14.24 10.68
CA GLY A 194 10.03 -12.83 10.82
C GLY A 194 10.31 -11.95 9.59
N ALA A 195 10.54 -12.52 8.42
CA ALA A 195 10.79 -11.77 7.18
C ALA A 195 9.67 -10.77 6.84
N ALA A 196 8.43 -11.12 7.15
CA ALA A 196 7.27 -10.29 6.85
C ALA A 196 7.27 -8.93 7.59
N THR A 197 7.98 -8.82 8.71
CA THR A 197 8.21 -7.54 9.41
C THR A 197 8.91 -6.50 8.53
N TYR A 198 9.72 -6.94 7.58
CA TYR A 198 10.47 -6.06 6.68
C TYR A 198 9.78 -5.83 5.33
N TYR A 199 8.57 -6.36 5.10
CA TYR A 199 7.83 -6.11 3.88
C TYR A 199 7.01 -4.83 3.99
N PRO A 200 7.15 -3.88 3.05
CA PRO A 200 6.41 -2.62 3.11
C PRO A 200 4.89 -2.83 3.11
N LEU A 201 4.41 -3.80 2.33
CA LEU A 201 2.98 -4.10 2.21
C LEU A 201 2.37 -4.71 3.48
N THR A 202 3.17 -5.32 4.37
CA THR A 202 2.67 -5.82 5.66
C THR A 202 2.03 -4.70 6.48
N TYR A 203 2.56 -3.48 6.41
CA TYR A 203 2.03 -2.32 7.12
C TYR A 203 0.80 -1.65 6.47
N ALA A 204 0.41 -2.12 5.28
CA ALA A 204 -0.87 -1.76 4.69
C ALA A 204 -2.02 -2.67 5.18
N HIS A 205 -1.69 -3.83 5.77
CA HIS A 205 -2.66 -4.70 6.45
C HIS A 205 -2.91 -4.21 7.87
N GLN A 206 -4.14 -4.39 8.35
CA GLN A 206 -4.48 -4.10 9.75
C GLN A 206 -3.83 -5.08 10.72
N VAL A 207 -3.65 -6.32 10.28
CA VAL A 207 -2.99 -7.39 11.02
C VAL A 207 -1.95 -8.04 10.11
N ALA A 208 -0.75 -8.24 10.62
CA ALA A 208 0.30 -8.92 9.86
C ALA A 208 -0.13 -10.35 9.52
N PRO A 209 -0.19 -10.73 8.25
CA PRO A 209 -0.55 -12.10 7.86
C PRO A 209 0.48 -13.12 8.35
N LEU A 210 1.74 -12.72 8.44
CA LEU A 210 2.88 -13.53 8.91
C LEU A 210 3.92 -12.58 9.51
N GLY A 211 4.20 -12.70 10.81
CA GLY A 211 5.27 -11.93 11.48
C GLY A 211 4.76 -10.87 12.45
N GLU A 212 5.64 -9.98 12.84
CA GLU A 212 5.40 -8.92 13.81
C GLU A 212 5.40 -7.55 13.13
N MET A 213 4.63 -6.60 13.65
CA MET A 213 4.64 -5.21 13.20
C MET A 213 5.42 -4.34 14.19
N GLU A 214 6.42 -3.64 13.70
CA GLU A 214 7.19 -2.67 14.49
C GLU A 214 7.14 -1.28 13.83
N LEU A 215 6.74 -0.27 14.62
CA LEU A 215 6.64 1.11 14.13
C LEU A 215 7.98 1.65 13.63
N SER A 216 9.09 1.30 14.29
CA SER A 216 10.45 1.68 13.91
C SER A 216 10.81 1.17 12.50
N VAL A 217 10.48 -0.09 12.21
CA VAL A 217 10.73 -0.72 10.92
C VAL A 217 9.84 -0.08 9.84
N MET A 218 8.56 0.14 10.13
CA MET A 218 7.63 0.82 9.21
C MET A 218 8.17 2.19 8.79
N VAL A 219 8.54 3.03 9.76
CA VAL A 219 9.07 4.38 9.48
C VAL A 219 10.37 4.30 8.68
N THR A 220 11.26 3.38 9.01
CA THR A 220 12.51 3.18 8.27
C THR A 220 12.24 2.78 6.82
N LEU A 221 11.32 1.84 6.58
CA LEU A 221 10.95 1.43 5.22
C LEU A 221 10.33 2.58 4.41
N MET A 222 9.45 3.38 5.03
CA MET A 222 8.87 4.55 4.37
C MET A 222 9.94 5.60 4.00
N ILE A 223 10.90 5.86 4.89
CA ILE A 223 12.03 6.76 4.62
C ILE A 223 12.92 6.21 3.51
N LEU A 224 13.21 4.92 3.49
CA LEU A 224 13.98 4.28 2.43
C LEU A 224 13.30 4.39 1.07
N LEU A 225 12.00 4.09 0.97
CA LEU A 225 11.23 4.22 -0.27
C LEU A 225 11.22 5.67 -0.77
N LEU A 226 11.03 6.64 0.12
CA LEU A 226 11.09 8.06 -0.20
C LEU A 226 12.49 8.47 -0.68
N GLY A 227 13.54 7.99 -0.01
CA GLY A 227 14.93 8.24 -0.41
C GLY A 227 15.25 7.68 -1.80
N ILE A 228 14.86 6.45 -2.08
CA ILE A 228 15.01 5.82 -3.40
C ILE A 228 14.31 6.67 -4.48
N THR A 229 13.09 7.13 -4.21
CA THR A 229 12.33 7.97 -5.14
C THR A 229 13.06 9.29 -5.42
N ILE A 230 13.49 10.01 -4.38
CA ILE A 230 14.19 11.30 -4.55
C ILE A 230 15.50 11.12 -5.31
N ILE A 231 16.31 10.13 -4.94
CA ILE A 231 17.59 9.85 -5.61
C ILE A 231 17.36 9.48 -7.08
N GLY A 232 16.41 8.61 -7.36
CA GLY A 232 16.07 8.18 -8.72
C GLY A 232 15.59 9.34 -9.60
N MET A 233 14.73 10.22 -9.06
CA MET A 233 14.26 11.41 -9.77
C MET A 233 15.41 12.42 -10.02
N CYS A 234 16.27 12.67 -9.03
CA CYS A 234 17.42 13.56 -9.19
C CYS A 234 18.42 13.01 -10.21
N TRP A 235 18.67 11.71 -10.20
CA TRP A 235 19.58 11.08 -11.17
C TRP A 235 19.02 11.10 -12.58
N GLY A 236 17.74 10.78 -12.75
CA GLY A 236 17.07 10.86 -14.02
C GLY A 236 17.04 12.28 -14.60
N ALA A 237 16.75 13.31 -13.77
CA ALA A 237 16.78 14.70 -14.18
C ALA A 237 18.17 15.12 -14.70
N LYS A 238 19.25 14.81 -13.97
CA LYS A 238 20.63 15.14 -14.37
C LYS A 238 21.06 14.46 -15.67
N ARG A 239 20.65 13.22 -15.89
CA ARG A 239 21.01 12.48 -17.10
C ARG A 239 20.42 13.12 -18.36
N HIS A 240 19.25 13.75 -18.25
CA HIS A 240 18.55 14.38 -19.36
C HIS A 240 18.78 15.88 -19.51
N GLU A 241 19.56 16.52 -18.61
CA GLU A 241 20.12 17.85 -18.81
C GLU A 241 21.41 17.83 -19.67
N LEU A 242 21.98 16.61 -19.86
CA LEU A 242 23.24 16.41 -20.59
C LEU A 242 23.03 15.88 -22.02
N ASP A 243 21.82 15.42 -22.36
CA ASP A 243 21.40 15.02 -23.70
C ASP A 243 20.66 16.17 -24.39
#